data_80a6edfb22fd75b89e78d1ada5f69e2c
#
_entry.id   80a6edfb22fd75b89e78d1ada5f69e2c
#
_cell.length_a   1.000
_cell.length_b   1.000
_cell.length_c   1.000
_cell.angle_alpha   90.00
_cell.angle_beta   90.00
_cell.angle_gamma   90.00
#
_symmetry.space_group_name_H-M   'P 1'
#
loop_
_entity.id
_entity.type
_entity.pdbx_description
1 polymer ?
#
loop_
_entity_poly.entity_id
_entity_poly.type
_entity_poly.pdbx_seq_one_letter_code
_entity_poly.pdbx_strand_id
1 'polypeptide(L)'
;MFLCLYTGIRIGELCALQWKNISLSENAIKIEHTMQRLQSEDTKALQKTRIIVTEPKSYAALRTIPLPEFVIDVIKPFASSPNTYVLSGKCKKIVEPRIMQNRFKAYLAEGKIEEANFHSLRHTFATRCIEAGFDVKTLSEILGHSSVKITLDKYVHSSMKLKRSNMEKLKPASV
;
A
#
# COMPACT_ATOMS: atom_id res chain seq x y z
N MET A 1 9.26 -3.32 -2.37
CA MET A 1 8.71 -2.55 -3.52
C MET A 1 7.56 -3.30 -4.19
N PHE A 2 7.76 -4.56 -4.57
CA PHE A 2 6.76 -5.39 -5.25
C PHE A 2 5.37 -5.35 -4.57
N LEU A 3 5.28 -5.66 -3.27
CA LEU A 3 4.00 -5.58 -2.55
C LEU A 3 3.30 -4.22 -2.70
N CYS A 4 4.04 -3.10 -2.69
CA CYS A 4 3.43 -1.78 -2.83
C CYS A 4 2.79 -1.56 -4.20
N LEU A 5 3.40 -2.11 -5.27
CA LEU A 5 2.89 -2.01 -6.64
C LEU A 5 1.61 -2.82 -6.87
N TYR A 6 1.33 -3.82 -6.03
CA TYR A 6 0.17 -4.71 -6.19
C TYR A 6 -0.83 -4.66 -5.02
N THR A 7 -0.59 -3.81 -4.02
CA THR A 7 -1.50 -3.67 -2.87
C THR A 7 -1.79 -2.21 -2.52
N GLY A 8 -1.00 -1.27 -3.03
CA GLY A 8 -1.09 0.13 -2.65
C GLY A 8 -0.82 0.40 -1.17
N ILE A 9 -0.18 -0.53 -0.44
CA ILE A 9 0.15 -0.39 0.99
C ILE A 9 1.02 0.84 1.23
N ARG A 10 0.77 1.56 2.32
CA ARG A 10 1.60 2.73 2.70
C ARG A 10 2.96 2.26 3.24
N ILE A 11 3.98 3.10 3.07
CA ILE A 11 5.35 2.76 3.54
C ILE A 11 5.41 2.40 5.02
N GLY A 12 4.68 3.13 5.88
CA GLY A 12 4.63 2.83 7.32
C GLY A 12 3.93 1.51 7.63
N GLU A 13 2.87 1.18 6.89
CA GLU A 13 2.17 -0.10 6.99
C GLU A 13 3.07 -1.25 6.53
N LEU A 14 3.78 -1.08 5.40
CA LEU A 14 4.75 -2.07 4.91
C LEU A 14 5.88 -2.32 5.91
N CYS A 15 6.41 -1.26 6.54
CA CYS A 15 7.48 -1.39 7.52
C CYS A 15 7.02 -2.07 8.82
N ALA A 16 5.73 -1.95 9.17
CA ALA A 16 5.13 -2.60 10.33
C ALA A 16 4.64 -4.03 10.04
N LEU A 17 4.59 -4.45 8.77
CA LEU A 17 3.99 -5.71 8.36
C LEU A 17 4.77 -6.92 8.90
N GLN A 18 4.06 -7.82 9.56
CA GLN A 18 4.58 -9.11 10.05
C GLN A 18 3.91 -10.27 9.30
N TRP A 19 4.55 -11.44 9.31
CA TRP A 19 4.02 -12.62 8.63
C TRP A 19 2.67 -13.11 9.18
N LYS A 20 2.37 -12.88 10.45
CA LYS A 20 1.03 -13.17 11.03
C LYS A 20 -0.11 -12.38 10.39
N ASN A 21 0.22 -11.27 9.71
CA ASN A 21 -0.75 -10.43 9.01
C ASN A 21 -0.95 -10.85 7.54
N ILE A 22 -0.27 -11.90 7.08
CA ILE A 22 -0.39 -12.44 5.72
C ILE A 22 -0.99 -13.84 5.81
N SER A 23 -2.20 -13.99 5.31
CA SER A 23 -2.85 -15.30 5.13
C SER A 23 -2.52 -15.84 3.75
N LEU A 24 -1.67 -16.87 3.70
CA LEU A 24 -1.34 -17.55 2.44
C LEU A 24 -2.48 -18.47 1.97
N SER A 25 -3.37 -18.90 2.87
CA SER A 25 -4.53 -19.74 2.56
C SER A 25 -5.71 -18.92 2.03
N GLU A 26 -5.87 -17.69 2.51
CA GLU A 26 -6.95 -16.79 2.08
C GLU A 26 -6.46 -15.78 1.03
N ASN A 27 -5.19 -15.85 0.63
CA ASN A 27 -4.56 -14.91 -0.28
C ASN A 27 -4.83 -13.44 0.12
N ALA A 28 -4.50 -13.07 1.34
CA ALA A 28 -4.83 -11.74 1.88
C ALA A 28 -3.77 -11.18 2.82
N ILE A 29 -3.68 -9.84 2.87
CA ILE A 29 -2.91 -9.09 3.87
C ILE A 29 -3.87 -8.30 4.74
N LYS A 30 -3.73 -8.39 6.06
CA LYS A 30 -4.45 -7.58 7.05
C LYS A 30 -3.57 -6.42 7.51
N ILE A 31 -4.04 -5.21 7.31
CA ILE A 31 -3.34 -3.99 7.74
C ILE A 31 -3.88 -3.58 9.10
N GLU A 32 -3.05 -3.72 10.14
CA GLU A 32 -3.40 -3.45 11.54
C GLU A 32 -2.47 -2.43 12.18
N HIS A 33 -1.28 -2.22 11.62
CA HIS A 33 -0.28 -1.36 12.23
C HIS A 33 0.40 -0.47 11.20
N THR A 34 0.93 0.64 11.68
CA THR A 34 1.80 1.53 10.92
C THR A 34 3.01 1.92 11.73
N MET A 35 4.16 2.03 11.07
CA MET A 35 5.42 2.47 11.66
C MET A 35 5.71 3.89 11.27
N GLN A 36 6.05 4.72 12.24
CA GLN A 36 6.43 6.11 12.01
C GLN A 36 7.54 6.55 12.97
N ARG A 37 8.29 7.57 12.56
CA ARG A 37 9.29 8.21 13.41
C ARG A 37 8.71 9.50 13.95
N LEU A 38 8.63 9.62 15.27
CA LEU A 38 8.15 10.83 15.96
C LEU A 38 9.29 11.52 16.69
N GLN A 39 9.14 12.81 16.89
CA GLN A 39 10.01 13.57 17.79
C GLN A 39 9.80 13.07 19.23
N SER A 40 10.89 13.01 19.98
CA SER A 40 10.80 12.72 21.43
C SER A 40 10.24 13.94 22.14
N GLU A 41 9.27 13.77 22.99
CA GLU A 41 8.71 14.82 23.85
C GLU A 41 9.69 15.24 24.94
N ASP A 42 10.65 14.36 25.29
CA ASP A 42 11.69 14.64 26.25
C ASP A 42 12.82 15.45 25.60
N THR A 43 12.89 16.73 25.94
CA THR A 43 13.92 17.68 25.44
C THR A 43 15.34 17.31 25.91
N LYS A 44 15.48 16.47 26.92
CA LYS A 44 16.78 15.99 27.47
C LYS A 44 17.17 14.62 26.90
N ALA A 45 16.33 14.00 26.08
CA ALA A 45 16.63 12.69 25.51
C ALA A 45 17.83 12.77 24.56
N LEU A 46 18.79 11.85 24.71
CA LEU A 46 19.94 11.68 23.80
C LEU A 46 19.52 11.48 22.33
N GLN A 47 18.35 10.94 22.12
CA GLN A 47 17.76 10.77 20.78
C GLN A 47 16.54 11.68 20.61
N LYS A 48 16.66 12.65 19.71
CA LYS A 48 15.58 13.61 19.39
C LYS A 48 14.34 12.95 18.74
N THR A 49 14.43 11.70 18.28
CA THR A 49 13.33 11.00 17.60
C THR A 49 13.31 9.54 18.00
N ARG A 50 12.09 8.95 18.06
CA ARG A 50 11.86 7.52 18.29
C ARG A 50 10.98 6.91 17.20
N ILE A 51 11.21 5.63 16.92
CA ILE A 51 10.34 4.84 16.05
C ILE A 51 9.23 4.25 16.91
N ILE A 52 8.00 4.40 16.44
CA ILE A 52 6.84 3.77 17.07
C ILE A 52 6.07 2.96 16.04
N VAL A 53 5.48 1.88 16.50
CA VAL A 53 4.51 1.08 15.77
C VAL A 53 3.18 1.23 16.50
N THR A 54 2.19 1.75 15.80
CA THR A 54 0.86 2.05 16.37
C THR A 54 -0.23 1.49 15.46
N GLU A 55 -1.41 1.37 16.00
CA GLU A 55 -2.61 1.22 15.17
C GLU A 55 -2.80 2.44 14.26
N PRO A 56 -3.40 2.27 13.10
CA PRO A 56 -3.73 3.39 12.22
C PRO A 56 -4.70 4.38 12.89
N LYS A 57 -4.52 5.66 12.61
CA LYS A 57 -5.33 6.75 13.20
C LYS A 57 -6.82 6.72 12.80
N SER A 58 -7.18 6.06 11.70
CA SER A 58 -8.57 5.98 11.23
C SER A 58 -9.01 4.52 11.11
N TYR A 59 -10.27 4.26 11.41
CA TYR A 59 -10.87 2.94 11.25
C TYR A 59 -10.79 2.43 9.81
N ALA A 60 -10.93 3.30 8.82
CA ALA A 60 -10.80 2.95 7.40
C ALA A 60 -9.40 2.44 7.01
N ALA A 61 -8.37 2.71 7.81
CA ALA A 61 -7.04 2.22 7.55
C ALA A 61 -6.82 0.78 8.04
N LEU A 62 -7.66 0.29 8.97
CA LEU A 62 -7.75 -1.13 9.31
C LEU A 62 -8.51 -1.84 8.18
N ARG A 63 -7.82 -2.69 7.44
CA ARG A 63 -8.41 -3.31 6.25
C ARG A 63 -7.72 -4.61 5.87
N THR A 64 -8.45 -5.44 5.15
CA THR A 64 -7.90 -6.64 4.50
C THR A 64 -7.76 -6.36 3.00
N ILE A 65 -6.60 -6.65 2.44
CA ILE A 65 -6.28 -6.47 1.02
C ILE A 65 -6.15 -7.86 0.41
N PRO A 66 -7.05 -8.29 -0.47
CA PRO A 66 -6.90 -9.52 -1.24
C PRO A 66 -5.65 -9.46 -2.12
N LEU A 67 -4.94 -10.56 -2.24
CA LEU A 67 -3.76 -10.68 -3.08
C LEU A 67 -4.04 -11.55 -4.30
N PRO A 68 -3.65 -11.12 -5.49
CA PRO A 68 -3.61 -12.01 -6.65
C PRO A 68 -2.69 -13.19 -6.40
N GLU A 69 -3.00 -14.35 -6.98
CA GLU A 69 -2.26 -15.60 -6.79
C GLU A 69 -0.76 -15.44 -7.11
N PHE A 70 -0.42 -14.78 -8.21
CA PHE A 70 0.98 -14.54 -8.59
C PHE A 70 1.76 -13.72 -7.53
N VAL A 71 1.06 -12.87 -6.74
CA VAL A 71 1.71 -12.14 -5.63
C VAL A 71 2.04 -13.10 -4.49
N ILE A 72 1.14 -14.04 -4.21
CA ILE A 72 1.37 -15.11 -3.23
C ILE A 72 2.56 -15.97 -3.65
N ASP A 73 2.63 -16.39 -4.90
CA ASP A 73 3.73 -17.21 -5.42
C ASP A 73 5.10 -16.54 -5.23
N VAL A 74 5.16 -15.22 -5.44
CA VAL A 74 6.38 -14.45 -5.24
C VAL A 74 6.78 -14.33 -3.77
N ILE A 75 5.82 -14.16 -2.85
CA ILE A 75 6.15 -13.92 -1.42
C ILE A 75 6.25 -15.21 -0.61
N LYS A 76 5.57 -16.27 -0.99
CA LYS A 76 5.51 -17.57 -0.29
C LYS A 76 6.90 -18.16 0.03
N PRO A 77 7.89 -18.12 -0.86
CA PRO A 77 9.24 -18.63 -0.56
C PRO A 77 9.95 -17.90 0.59
N PHE A 78 9.51 -16.69 0.93
CA PHE A 78 10.08 -15.88 2.01
C PHE A 78 9.30 -16.00 3.33
N ALA A 79 8.25 -16.84 3.37
CA ALA A 79 7.43 -17.03 4.56
C ALA A 79 8.28 -17.44 5.76
N SER A 80 7.96 -16.88 6.92
CA SER A 80 8.73 -17.06 8.16
C SER A 80 7.80 -17.10 9.37
N SER A 81 8.36 -17.17 10.57
CA SER A 81 7.58 -17.21 11.82
C SER A 81 6.61 -16.03 11.93
N PRO A 82 5.43 -16.20 12.53
CA PRO A 82 4.34 -15.21 12.55
C PRO A 82 4.76 -13.81 13.00
N ASN A 83 5.61 -13.70 14.02
CA ASN A 83 6.05 -12.41 14.58
C ASN A 83 7.25 -11.79 13.86
N THR A 84 7.67 -12.36 12.74
CA THR A 84 8.79 -11.86 11.94
C THR A 84 8.33 -10.74 11.01
N TYR A 85 9.06 -9.63 10.98
CA TYR A 85 8.80 -8.55 10.03
C TYR A 85 9.12 -9.00 8.60
N VAL A 86 8.20 -8.74 7.67
CA VAL A 86 8.33 -9.16 6.27
C VAL A 86 9.59 -8.57 5.60
N LEU A 87 9.93 -7.32 5.90
CA LEU A 87 11.07 -6.62 5.29
C LEU A 87 12.44 -7.07 5.82
N SER A 88 12.54 -7.55 7.05
CA SER A 88 13.82 -7.90 7.66
C SER A 88 14.02 -9.40 7.81
N GLY A 89 12.97 -10.19 7.73
CA GLY A 89 12.98 -11.61 8.05
C GLY A 89 13.32 -11.91 9.53
N LYS A 90 13.17 -10.93 10.45
CA LYS A 90 13.56 -11.06 11.87
C LYS A 90 12.53 -10.43 12.80
N CYS A 91 12.29 -11.03 13.98
CA CYS A 91 11.31 -10.54 14.96
C CYS A 91 11.68 -9.20 15.61
N LYS A 92 12.98 -8.99 15.89
CA LYS A 92 13.47 -7.81 16.62
C LYS A 92 14.10 -6.74 15.74
N LYS A 93 14.34 -7.02 14.46
CA LYS A 93 14.99 -6.09 13.53
C LYS A 93 13.95 -5.44 12.63
N ILE A 94 13.70 -4.17 12.86
CA ILE A 94 12.81 -3.36 12.02
C ILE A 94 13.58 -2.74 10.85
N VAL A 95 12.87 -2.49 9.76
CA VAL A 95 13.32 -1.63 8.64
C VAL A 95 12.41 -0.42 8.65
N GLU A 96 12.96 0.74 9.04
CA GLU A 96 12.17 1.95 9.17
C GLU A 96 11.84 2.60 7.80
N PRO A 97 10.80 3.45 7.72
CA PRO A 97 10.39 4.09 6.47
C PRO A 97 11.50 4.84 5.74
N ARG A 98 12.38 5.53 6.46
CA ARG A 98 13.51 6.27 5.85
C ARG A 98 14.49 5.35 5.12
N ILE A 99 14.78 4.17 5.69
CA ILE A 99 15.63 3.17 5.04
C ILE A 99 14.99 2.71 3.73
N MET A 100 13.66 2.46 3.75
CA MET A 100 12.93 2.06 2.55
C MET A 100 12.90 3.16 1.48
N GLN A 101 12.73 4.41 1.88
CA GLN A 101 12.81 5.56 0.96
C GLN A 101 14.19 5.65 0.29
N ASN A 102 15.26 5.51 1.08
CA ASN A 102 16.64 5.55 0.55
C ASN A 102 16.91 4.37 -0.41
N ARG A 103 16.46 3.17 -0.08
CA ARG A 103 16.55 2.01 -0.98
C ARG A 103 15.77 2.21 -2.28
N PHE A 104 14.60 2.83 -2.19
CA PHE A 104 13.80 3.12 -3.36
C PHE A 104 14.51 4.11 -4.29
N LYS A 105 15.09 5.19 -3.75
CA LYS A 105 15.89 6.13 -4.53
C LYS A 105 17.09 5.44 -5.21
N ALA A 106 17.79 4.55 -4.50
CA ALA A 106 18.88 3.78 -5.08
C ALA A 106 18.42 2.90 -6.25
N TYR A 107 17.28 2.23 -6.13
CA TYR A 107 16.71 1.42 -7.23
C TYR A 107 16.27 2.26 -8.42
N LEU A 108 15.71 3.47 -8.20
CA LEU A 108 15.38 4.38 -9.30
C LEU A 108 16.64 4.80 -10.06
N ALA A 109 17.70 5.16 -9.33
CA ALA A 109 18.98 5.56 -9.93
C ALA A 109 19.63 4.41 -10.72
N GLU A 110 19.65 3.19 -10.16
CA GLU A 110 20.18 1.98 -10.81
C GLU A 110 19.37 1.65 -12.10
N GLY A 111 18.04 1.77 -12.01
CA GLY A 111 17.12 1.54 -13.14
C GLY A 111 17.07 2.70 -14.14
N LYS A 112 17.83 3.79 -13.93
CA LYS A 112 17.77 5.03 -14.75
C LYS A 112 16.35 5.56 -14.91
N ILE A 113 15.54 5.44 -13.83
CA ILE A 113 14.17 5.92 -13.75
C ILE A 113 14.18 7.31 -13.14
N GLU A 114 13.34 8.21 -13.64
CA GLU A 114 13.17 9.55 -13.10
C GLU A 114 12.90 9.55 -11.59
N GLU A 115 13.44 10.56 -10.89
CA GLU A 115 13.30 10.64 -9.44
C GLU A 115 11.82 10.73 -9.03
N ALA A 116 11.42 9.83 -8.14
CA ALA A 116 10.08 9.79 -7.57
C ALA A 116 10.13 9.52 -6.06
N ASN A 117 9.09 9.91 -5.34
CA ASN A 117 8.96 9.56 -3.94
C ASN A 117 8.37 8.15 -3.79
N PHE A 118 8.56 7.52 -2.62
CA PHE A 118 8.05 6.16 -2.36
C PHE A 118 6.52 6.03 -2.53
N HIS A 119 5.78 7.11 -2.28
CA HIS A 119 4.33 7.11 -2.40
C HIS A 119 3.84 6.97 -3.84
N SER A 120 4.71 7.24 -4.84
CA SER A 120 4.41 7.02 -6.26
C SER A 120 4.06 5.56 -6.57
N LEU A 121 4.63 4.59 -5.83
CA LEU A 121 4.26 3.18 -5.98
C LEU A 121 2.77 2.93 -5.72
N ARG A 122 2.23 3.59 -4.70
CA ARG A 122 0.80 3.53 -4.38
C ARG A 122 -0.05 4.29 -5.42
N HIS A 123 0.44 5.42 -5.94
CA HIS A 123 -0.22 6.12 -7.04
C HIS A 123 -0.27 5.25 -8.29
N THR A 124 0.83 4.60 -8.65
CA THR A 124 0.89 3.65 -9.77
C THR A 124 -0.11 2.51 -9.60
N PHE A 125 -0.18 1.90 -8.40
CA PHE A 125 -1.19 0.89 -8.09
C PHE A 125 -2.60 1.40 -8.32
N ALA A 126 -2.94 2.57 -7.75
CA ALA A 126 -4.29 3.13 -7.86
C ALA A 126 -4.67 3.47 -9.30
N THR A 127 -3.76 4.07 -10.07
CA THR A 127 -3.97 4.39 -11.49
C THR A 127 -4.23 3.11 -12.30
N ARG A 128 -3.40 2.07 -12.12
CA ARG A 128 -3.58 0.77 -12.77
C ARG A 128 -4.90 0.09 -12.42
N CYS A 129 -5.37 0.21 -11.16
CA CYS A 129 -6.68 -0.29 -10.77
C CYS A 129 -7.82 0.42 -11.52
N ILE A 130 -7.75 1.75 -11.63
CA ILE A 130 -8.75 2.53 -12.41
C ILE A 130 -8.72 2.13 -13.89
N GLU A 131 -7.53 2.00 -14.48
CA GLU A 131 -7.35 1.56 -15.87
C GLU A 131 -7.88 0.14 -16.09
N ALA A 132 -7.76 -0.74 -15.09
CA ALA A 132 -8.30 -2.10 -15.09
C ALA A 132 -9.82 -2.15 -14.81
N GLY A 133 -10.47 -1.00 -14.59
CA GLY A 133 -11.91 -0.91 -14.41
C GLY A 133 -12.41 -1.18 -12.99
N PHE A 134 -11.57 -1.07 -11.97
CA PHE A 134 -12.01 -1.17 -10.57
C PHE A 134 -13.02 -0.06 -10.26
N ASP A 135 -14.08 -0.41 -9.56
CA ASP A 135 -14.96 0.62 -9.02
C ASP A 135 -14.24 1.43 -7.92
N VAL A 136 -14.60 2.73 -7.85
CA VAL A 136 -13.88 3.69 -7.02
C VAL A 136 -14.05 3.42 -5.52
N LYS A 137 -15.20 2.85 -5.12
CA LYS A 137 -15.46 2.51 -3.72
C LYS A 137 -14.57 1.36 -3.28
N THR A 138 -14.52 0.27 -4.03
CA THR A 138 -13.63 -0.88 -3.78
C THR A 138 -12.15 -0.44 -3.73
N LEU A 139 -11.71 0.38 -4.68
CA LEU A 139 -10.35 0.91 -4.66
C LEU A 139 -10.08 1.78 -3.42
N SER A 140 -11.03 2.63 -3.02
CA SER A 140 -10.93 3.46 -1.81
C SER A 140 -10.77 2.61 -0.55
N GLU A 141 -11.51 1.50 -0.44
CA GLU A 141 -11.44 0.55 0.67
C GLU A 141 -10.08 -0.18 0.70
N ILE A 142 -9.61 -0.70 -0.44
CA ILE A 142 -8.28 -1.33 -0.57
C ILE A 142 -7.17 -0.36 -0.17
N LEU A 143 -7.26 0.89 -0.60
CA LEU A 143 -6.31 1.92 -0.24
C LEU A 143 -6.44 2.36 1.24
N GLY A 144 -7.58 2.16 1.89
CA GLY A 144 -7.85 2.64 3.25
C GLY A 144 -7.89 4.16 3.30
N HIS A 145 -8.65 4.78 2.37
CA HIS A 145 -8.98 6.18 2.43
C HIS A 145 -10.18 6.40 3.35
N SER A 146 -10.17 7.47 4.11
CA SER A 146 -11.28 7.83 5.02
C SER A 146 -12.53 8.27 4.27
N SER A 147 -12.42 8.61 2.99
CA SER A 147 -13.51 9.01 2.12
C SER A 147 -13.22 8.59 0.68
N VAL A 148 -14.26 8.11 -0.02
CA VAL A 148 -14.22 7.80 -1.46
C VAL A 148 -13.84 9.04 -2.28
N LYS A 149 -14.21 10.24 -1.83
CA LYS A 149 -13.86 11.50 -2.47
C LYS A 149 -12.35 11.65 -2.69
N ILE A 150 -11.52 11.18 -1.75
CA ILE A 150 -10.05 11.22 -1.89
C ILE A 150 -9.59 10.41 -3.11
N THR A 151 -10.23 9.27 -3.37
CA THR A 151 -9.90 8.42 -4.52
C THR A 151 -10.40 9.04 -5.82
N LEU A 152 -11.61 9.61 -5.82
CA LEU A 152 -12.19 10.32 -6.96
C LEU A 152 -11.31 11.50 -7.38
N ASP A 153 -10.98 12.39 -6.45
CA ASP A 153 -10.23 13.62 -6.72
C ASP A 153 -8.81 13.32 -7.24
N LYS A 154 -8.20 12.22 -6.79
CA LYS A 154 -6.80 11.90 -7.14
C LYS A 154 -6.64 11.06 -8.41
N TYR A 155 -7.57 10.15 -8.69
CA TYR A 155 -7.33 9.09 -9.67
C TYR A 155 -8.41 9.02 -10.77
N VAL A 156 -9.55 9.66 -10.60
CA VAL A 156 -10.66 9.58 -11.56
C VAL A 156 -10.77 10.86 -12.36
N HIS A 157 -10.14 10.86 -13.53
CA HIS A 157 -10.28 11.95 -14.50
C HIS A 157 -11.22 11.51 -15.62
N SER A 158 -12.41 12.13 -15.67
CA SER A 158 -13.40 11.84 -16.69
C SER A 158 -12.97 12.45 -18.05
N SER A 159 -12.61 11.61 -19.02
CA SER A 159 -12.38 12.03 -20.41
C SER A 159 -13.62 11.79 -21.28
N MET A 160 -13.77 12.54 -22.37
CA MET A 160 -14.85 12.30 -23.35
C MET A 160 -14.79 10.91 -23.97
N LYS A 161 -13.57 10.35 -24.13
CA LYS A 161 -13.36 8.98 -24.61
C LYS A 161 -13.98 7.97 -23.63
N LEU A 162 -13.72 8.15 -22.33
CA LEU A 162 -14.26 7.26 -21.27
C LEU A 162 -15.78 7.39 -21.19
N LYS A 163 -16.33 8.62 -21.29
CA LYS A 163 -17.79 8.83 -21.30
C LYS A 163 -18.46 8.10 -22.47
N ARG A 164 -17.91 8.20 -23.68
CA ARG A 164 -18.41 7.49 -24.86
C ARG A 164 -18.37 5.98 -24.65
N SER A 165 -17.21 5.44 -24.26
CA SER A 165 -17.04 4.01 -24.02
C SER A 165 -18.02 3.46 -22.95
N ASN A 166 -18.34 4.25 -21.93
CA ASN A 166 -19.32 3.85 -20.91
C ASN A 166 -20.75 3.90 -21.45
N MET A 167 -21.09 4.90 -22.27
CA MET A 167 -22.41 4.98 -22.89
C MET A 167 -22.67 3.82 -23.87
N GLU A 168 -21.66 3.36 -24.58
CA GLU A 168 -21.74 2.20 -25.50
C GLU A 168 -22.02 0.86 -24.79
N LYS A 169 -21.78 0.78 -23.47
CA LYS A 169 -22.13 -0.39 -22.68
C LYS A 169 -23.64 -0.54 -22.41
N LEU A 170 -24.39 0.53 -22.60
CA LEU A 170 -25.85 0.50 -22.44
C LEU A 170 -26.48 -0.29 -23.59
N LYS A 171 -27.25 -1.30 -23.26
CA LYS A 171 -28.08 -2.02 -24.22
C LYS A 171 -29.51 -1.46 -24.22
N PRO A 172 -30.26 -1.53 -25.36
CA PRO A 172 -31.67 -1.21 -25.35
C PRO A 172 -32.40 -2.02 -24.28
N ALA A 173 -33.33 -1.40 -23.54
CA ALA A 173 -34.19 -2.13 -22.66
C ALA A 173 -34.97 -3.17 -23.49
N SER A 174 -34.92 -4.43 -23.07
CA SER A 174 -35.79 -5.46 -23.67
C SER A 174 -37.23 -5.08 -23.34
N VAL A 175 -38.03 -4.73 -24.34
CA VAL A 175 -39.48 -4.52 -24.24
C VAL A 175 -40.17 -5.86 -24.19
#